data_547583a05bfe2752b7a0970a0124192c
#
_entry.id   547583a05bfe2752b7a0970a0124192c
#
_cell.length_a   1.000
_cell.length_b   1.000
_cell.length_c   1.000
_cell.angle_alpha   90.00
_cell.angle_beta   90.00
_cell.angle_gamma   90.00
#
_symmetry.space_group_name_H-M   'P 1'
#
loop_
_entity.id
_entity.type
_entity.pdbx_description
1 polymer ?
#
loop_
_entity_poly.entity_id
_entity_poly.type
_entity_poly.pdbx_seq_one_letter_code
_entity_poly.pdbx_strand_id
1 'polypeptide(L)' 'MDVEALRTFVAVADTGQFQTAAADLGISQQAASKRIATLERHLGVTLLVRTPRGSSLSLDGQVFLPHAKKALTALTQ' A
#
# COMPACT_ATOMS: atom_id res chain seq x y z
N MET A 1 12.59 0.57 6.15
CA MET A 1 11.21 0.59 5.67
C MET A 1 10.53 -0.72 6.08
N ASP A 2 9.32 -0.62 6.55
CA ASP A 2 8.59 -1.75 7.10
C ASP A 2 8.03 -2.64 5.99
N VAL A 3 8.34 -3.94 6.02
CA VAL A 3 7.84 -4.93 5.06
C VAL A 3 6.31 -4.99 5.07
N GLU A 4 5.69 -4.89 6.26
CA GLU A 4 4.24 -4.92 6.36
C GLU A 4 3.59 -3.71 5.71
N ALA A 5 4.24 -2.55 5.75
CA ALA A 5 3.74 -1.37 5.04
C ALA A 5 3.81 -1.56 3.53
N LEU A 6 4.90 -2.17 3.02
CA LEU A 6 5.02 -2.50 1.60
C LEU A 6 3.96 -3.50 1.16
N ARG A 7 3.72 -4.55 1.95
CA ARG A 7 2.67 -5.54 1.65
C ARG A 7 1.30 -4.88 1.58
N THR A 8 1.03 -3.99 2.54
CA THR A 8 -0.26 -3.27 2.59
C THR A 8 -0.43 -2.38 1.36
N PHE A 9 0.60 -1.65 0.99
CA PHE A 9 0.57 -0.79 -0.20
C PHE A 9 0.29 -1.61 -1.47
N VAL A 10 1.02 -2.70 -1.68
CA VAL A 10 0.83 -3.55 -2.86
C VAL A 10 -0.57 -4.15 -2.87
N ALA A 11 -1.07 -4.62 -1.73
CA ALA A 11 -2.41 -5.19 -1.63
C ALA A 11 -3.50 -4.16 -1.97
N VAL A 12 -3.37 -2.93 -1.48
CA VAL A 12 -4.34 -1.86 -1.81
C VAL A 12 -4.23 -1.49 -3.29
N ALA A 13 -3.02 -1.40 -3.82
CA ALA A 13 -2.82 -1.10 -5.23
C ALA A 13 -3.45 -2.16 -6.14
N ASP A 14 -3.29 -3.43 -5.80
CA ASP A 14 -3.78 -4.55 -6.60
C ASP A 14 -5.30 -4.71 -6.49
N THR A 15 -5.89 -4.50 -5.32
CA THR A 15 -7.34 -4.67 -5.11
C THR A 15 -8.14 -3.41 -5.40
N GLY A 16 -7.54 -2.24 -5.31
CA GLY A 16 -8.22 -0.96 -5.44
C GLY A 16 -9.07 -0.57 -4.25
N GLN A 17 -9.02 -1.35 -3.15
CA GLN A 17 -9.86 -1.16 -1.97
C GLN A 17 -9.06 -1.42 -0.70
N PHE A 18 -9.05 -0.44 0.23
CA PHE A 18 -8.43 -0.65 1.55
C PHE A 18 -9.09 -1.78 2.32
N GLN A 19 -10.42 -1.87 2.25
CA GLN A 19 -11.18 -2.89 2.98
C GLN A 19 -10.81 -4.29 2.50
N THR A 20 -10.76 -4.50 1.19
CA THR A 20 -10.41 -5.81 0.60
C THR A 20 -8.97 -6.18 0.93
N ALA A 21 -8.06 -5.23 0.78
CA ALA A 21 -6.65 -5.45 1.10
C ALA A 21 -6.46 -5.82 2.57
N ALA A 22 -7.15 -5.10 3.47
CA ALA A 22 -7.07 -5.38 4.91
C ALA A 22 -7.57 -6.79 5.22
N ALA A 23 -8.71 -7.19 4.62
CA ALA A 23 -9.26 -8.54 4.82
C ALA A 23 -8.27 -9.61 4.34
N ASP A 24 -7.66 -9.40 3.18
CA ASP A 24 -6.69 -10.34 2.61
C ASP A 24 -5.45 -10.47 3.51
N LEU A 25 -5.07 -9.40 4.19
CA LEU A 25 -3.89 -9.40 5.07
C LEU A 25 -4.24 -9.79 6.52
N GLY A 26 -5.51 -9.98 6.83
CA GLY A 26 -5.95 -10.33 8.19
C GLY A 26 -5.81 -9.20 9.18
N ILE A 27 -5.96 -7.94 8.74
CA ILE A 27 -5.86 -6.76 9.60
C ILE A 27 -7.11 -5.90 9.45
N SER A 28 -7.30 -4.95 10.38
CA SER A 28 -8.40 -3.99 10.27
C SER A 28 -8.10 -2.96 9.18
N GLN A 29 -9.16 -2.32 8.69
CA GLN A 29 -9.01 -1.24 7.71
C GLN A 29 -8.26 -0.05 8.32
N GLN A 30 -8.47 0.24 9.61
CA GLN A 30 -7.74 1.29 10.31
C GLN A 30 -6.24 0.98 10.36
N ALA A 31 -5.87 -0.28 10.61
CA ALA A 31 -4.48 -0.70 10.61
C ALA A 31 -3.85 -0.52 9.23
N ALA A 32 -4.56 -0.92 8.18
CA ALA A 32 -4.11 -0.73 6.80
C ALA A 32 -3.89 0.75 6.50
N SER A 33 -4.85 1.60 6.85
CA SER A 33 -4.75 3.04 6.63
C SER A 33 -3.55 3.65 7.37
N LYS A 34 -3.32 3.21 8.60
CA LYS A 34 -2.20 3.68 9.42
C LYS A 34 -0.85 3.29 8.81
N ARG A 35 -0.74 2.05 8.33
CA ARG A 35 0.49 1.57 7.67
C ARG A 35 0.81 2.40 6.44
N ILE A 36 -0.20 2.69 5.62
CA ILE A 36 -0.02 3.50 4.41
C ILE A 36 0.39 4.93 4.78
N ALA A 37 -0.29 5.53 5.75
CA ALA A 37 0.04 6.89 6.19
C ALA A 37 1.49 6.99 6.69
N THR A 38 1.95 5.99 7.43
CA THR A 38 3.33 5.94 7.93
C THR A 38 4.31 5.81 6.78
N LEU A 39 4.01 4.94 5.81
CA LEU A 39 4.85 4.74 4.63
C LEU A 39 4.97 6.04 3.84
N GLU A 40 3.86 6.71 3.59
CA GLU A 40 3.83 7.98 2.86
C GLU A 40 4.64 9.06 3.58
N ARG A 41 4.55 9.11 4.92
CA ARG A 41 5.35 10.05 5.72
C ARG A 41 6.84 9.78 5.59
N HIS A 42 7.26 8.52 5.63
CA HIS A 42 8.67 8.15 5.47
C HIS A 42 9.20 8.53 4.10
N LEU A 43 8.38 8.37 3.06
CA LEU A 43 8.79 8.68 1.69
C LEU A 43 8.59 10.15 1.33
N GLY A 44 7.78 10.87 2.10
CA GLY A 44 7.48 12.28 1.82
C GLY A 44 6.59 12.50 0.62
N VAL A 45 5.82 11.49 0.20
CA VAL A 45 4.93 11.58 -0.96
C VAL A 45 3.61 10.87 -0.68
N THR A 46 2.56 11.24 -1.40
CA THR A 46 1.28 10.52 -1.41
C THR A 46 1.36 9.41 -2.45
N LEU A 47 1.03 8.19 -2.05
CA LEU A 47 1.05 7.02 -2.94
C LEU A 47 -0.34 6.62 -3.40
N LEU A 48 -1.34 6.76 -2.52
CA LEU A 48 -2.71 6.34 -2.76
C LEU A 48 -3.66 7.50 -2.51
N VAL A 49 -4.63 7.64 -3.41
CA VAL A 49 -5.68 8.66 -3.31
C VAL A 49 -7.01 7.93 -3.12
N ARG A 50 -7.73 8.26 -2.05
CA ARG A 50 -9.04 7.68 -1.80
C ARG A 50 -10.08 8.33 -2.71
N THR A 51 -10.96 7.51 -3.26
CA THR A 51 -12.06 7.94 -4.12
C THR A 51 -13.35 7.32 -3.62
N PRO A 52 -14.53 7.81 -4.07
CA PRO A 52 -15.80 7.18 -3.69
C PRO A 52 -15.92 5.71 -4.10
N ARG A 53 -15.12 5.27 -5.08
CA ARG A 53 -15.15 3.89 -5.58
C ARG A 53 -14.04 3.03 -4.99
N GLY A 54 -13.22 3.59 -4.09
CA GLY A 54 -12.11 2.87 -3.49
C GLY A 54 -10.88 3.73 -3.41
N SER A 55 -9.79 3.30 -4.04
CA SER A 55 -8.54 4.04 -4.06
C SER A 55 -7.84 3.88 -5.39
N SER A 56 -7.01 4.85 -5.75
CA SER A 56 -6.19 4.81 -6.95
C SER A 56 -4.76 5.23 -6.62
N LEU A 57 -3.82 4.86 -7.47
CA LEU A 57 -2.43 5.26 -7.30
C LEU A 57 -2.25 6.71 -7.74
N SER A 58 -1.50 7.48 -6.95
CA SER A 58 -0.94 8.75 -7.41
C SER A 58 0.13 8.48 -8.47
N LEU A 59 0.68 9.52 -9.10
CA LEU A 59 1.83 9.35 -9.99
C LEU A 59 3.01 8.75 -9.25
N ASP A 60 3.28 9.24 -8.03
CA ASP A 60 4.34 8.69 -7.19
C ASP A 60 4.06 7.23 -6.83
N GLY A 61 2.80 6.88 -6.58
CA GLY A 61 2.39 5.51 -6.31
C GLY A 61 2.64 4.60 -7.50
N GLN A 62 2.35 5.07 -8.71
CA GLN A 62 2.61 4.31 -9.94
C GLN A 62 4.10 4.04 -10.13
N VAL A 63 4.94 5.03 -9.84
CA VAL A 63 6.40 4.87 -9.93
C VAL A 63 6.91 3.93 -8.85
N PHE A 64 6.40 4.05 -7.64
CA PHE A 64 6.86 3.27 -6.49
C PHE A 64 6.43 1.79 -6.54
N LEU A 65 5.27 1.50 -7.12
CA LEU A 65 4.68 0.15 -7.09
C LEU A 65 5.63 -0.95 -7.60
N PRO A 66 6.28 -0.81 -8.76
CA PRO A 66 7.21 -1.85 -9.22
C PRO A 66 8.38 -2.05 -8.26
N HIS A 67 8.86 -0.97 -7.63
CA HIS A 67 9.95 -1.06 -6.65
C HIS A 67 9.49 -1.80 -5.39
N ALA A 68 8.27 -1.53 -4.92
CA ALA A 68 7.70 -2.21 -3.77
C ALA A 68 7.53 -3.71 -4.03
N LYS A 69 7.00 -4.07 -5.21
CA LYS A 69 6.84 -5.47 -5.61
C LYS A 69 8.18 -6.19 -5.68
N LYS A 70 9.18 -5.54 -6.26
CA LYS A 70 10.53 -6.10 -6.39
C LYS A 70 11.17 -6.32 -5.02
N ALA A 71 11.03 -5.35 -4.12
CA ALA A 71 11.55 -5.46 -2.76
C ALA A 71 10.90 -6.62 -2.01
N LEU A 72 9.58 -6.78 -2.13
CA LEU A 72 8.87 -7.89 -1.48
C LEU A 72 9.31 -9.24 -2.04
N THR A 73 9.49 -9.36 -3.34
CA THR A 73 9.96 -10.59 -3.96
C THR A 73 11.34 -10.96 -3.44
N ALA A 74 12.24 -9.99 -3.34
CA ALA A 74 13.59 -10.23 -2.83
C ALA A 74 13.59 -10.69 -1.37
N LEU A 75 12.65 -10.18 -0.56
CA LEU A 75 12.57 -10.51 0.87
C LEU A 75 11.87 -11.84 1.14
N THR A 76 11.13 -12.38 0.17
CA THR A 76 10.34 -13.59 0.35
C THR A 76 10.91 -14.81 -0.37
N GLN A 77 12.06 -14.68 -0.98
CA GLN A 77 12.77 -15.80 -1.61
C GLN A 77 13.52 -16.64 -0.60
#